data_0230d69c9e8e2dc97b47d2abf6859f84
#
_entry.id   0230d69c9e8e2dc97b47d2abf6859f84
#
_cell.length_a   1.000
_cell.length_b   1.000
_cell.length_c   1.000
_cell.angle_alpha   90.00
_cell.angle_beta   90.00
_cell.angle_gamma   90.00
#
_symmetry.space_group_name_H-M   'P 1'
#
loop_
_entity.id
_entity.type
_entity.pdbx_description
1 polymer ?
#
loop_
_entity_poly.entity_id
_entity_poly.type
_entity_poly.pdbx_seq_one_letter_code
_entity_poly.pdbx_strand_id
1 'polypeptide(L)'
;MRESYNLVWHYENVPGLKCVLDAFTDGTLHDNGSGWFADLRRSLLEASYEPADVYYVLGDFAAYRETKDAMAAGYADTRAWQRKAWVNITRSGRFSSDRTISDYAREVWKIDPEPIA
;
A
#
# COMPACT_ATOMS: atom_id res chain seq x y z
N MET A 1 -15.01 8.32 -9.99
CA MET A 1 -13.53 8.25 -9.83
C MET A 1 -12.89 7.42 -10.93
N ARG A 2 -13.44 6.27 -11.35
CA ARG A 2 -12.86 5.41 -12.39
C ARG A 2 -12.95 5.98 -13.82
N GLU A 3 -13.97 6.73 -14.14
CA GLU A 3 -14.16 7.35 -15.47
C GLU A 3 -13.07 8.35 -15.88
N SER A 4 -12.37 8.93 -14.90
CA SER A 4 -11.26 9.87 -15.13
C SER A 4 -9.88 9.23 -14.91
N TYR A 5 -9.81 7.96 -14.51
CA TYR A 5 -8.54 7.28 -14.21
C TYR A 5 -7.95 6.69 -15.48
N ASN A 6 -6.82 7.26 -15.93
CA ASN A 6 -6.15 6.86 -17.16
C ASN A 6 -4.83 6.12 -16.86
N LEU A 7 -4.86 4.79 -16.95
CA LEU A 7 -3.73 3.91 -16.72
C LEU A 7 -2.53 4.22 -17.63
N VAL A 8 -2.81 4.41 -18.92
CA VAL A 8 -1.77 4.69 -19.92
C VAL A 8 -1.08 6.02 -19.60
N TRP A 9 -1.86 7.01 -19.19
CA TRP A 9 -1.30 8.30 -18.80
C TRP A 9 -0.36 8.13 -17.58
N HIS A 10 -0.76 7.39 -16.55
CA HIS A 10 0.09 7.13 -15.38
C HIS A 10 1.37 6.40 -15.78
N TYR A 11 1.25 5.33 -16.56
CA TYR A 11 2.40 4.55 -17.03
C TYR A 11 3.42 5.38 -17.81
N GLU A 12 2.96 6.28 -18.66
CA GLU A 12 3.84 7.08 -19.52
C GLU A 12 4.38 8.34 -18.86
N ASN A 13 3.61 8.96 -17.96
CA ASN A 13 3.91 10.29 -17.46
C ASN A 13 4.37 10.34 -16.00
N VAL A 14 4.11 9.31 -15.19
CA VAL A 14 4.59 9.31 -13.81
C VAL A 14 6.06 8.90 -13.76
N PRO A 15 6.95 9.80 -13.31
CA PRO A 15 8.39 9.54 -13.35
C PRO A 15 8.78 8.26 -12.60
N GLY A 16 9.49 7.34 -13.29
CA GLY A 16 9.97 6.08 -12.74
C GLY A 16 8.96 4.93 -12.77
N LEU A 17 7.66 5.18 -12.92
CA LEU A 17 6.65 4.12 -12.92
C LEU A 17 6.84 3.15 -14.09
N LYS A 18 7.06 3.67 -15.29
CA LYS A 18 7.34 2.85 -16.48
C LYS A 18 8.53 1.93 -16.26
N CYS A 19 9.65 2.45 -15.75
CA CYS A 19 10.85 1.67 -15.47
C CYS A 19 10.57 0.51 -14.49
N VAL A 20 9.81 0.77 -13.43
CA VAL A 20 9.44 -0.27 -12.45
C VAL A 20 8.54 -1.34 -13.07
N LEU A 21 7.54 -0.96 -13.85
CA LEU A 21 6.62 -1.93 -14.46
C LEU A 21 7.28 -2.73 -15.59
N ASP A 22 8.16 -2.12 -16.36
CA ASP A 22 8.89 -2.81 -17.42
C ASP A 22 9.91 -3.81 -16.84
N ALA A 23 10.52 -3.51 -15.67
CA ALA A 23 11.45 -4.40 -14.98
C ALA A 23 10.86 -5.76 -14.61
N PHE A 24 9.52 -5.87 -14.51
CA PHE A 24 8.85 -7.16 -14.30
C PHE A 24 8.97 -8.12 -15.50
N THR A 25 9.20 -7.59 -16.72
CA THR A 25 9.15 -8.40 -17.94
C THR A 25 10.35 -8.22 -18.88
N ASP A 26 11.25 -7.29 -18.61
CA ASP A 26 12.43 -7.01 -19.44
C ASP A 26 13.68 -7.84 -19.06
N GLY A 27 13.57 -8.71 -18.06
CA GLY A 27 14.66 -9.54 -17.56
C GLY A 27 15.46 -8.92 -16.42
N THR A 28 15.13 -7.73 -15.97
CA THR A 28 15.76 -7.08 -14.79
C THR A 28 15.44 -7.84 -13.50
N LEU A 29 14.19 -8.28 -13.36
CA LEU A 29 13.73 -9.10 -12.24
C LEU A 29 13.47 -10.53 -12.70
N HIS A 30 13.75 -11.51 -11.83
CA HIS A 30 13.57 -12.92 -12.11
C HIS A 30 12.58 -13.56 -11.14
N ASP A 31 11.57 -14.21 -11.68
CA ASP A 31 10.54 -14.96 -10.94
C ASP A 31 10.72 -16.49 -11.04
N ASN A 32 11.89 -16.94 -11.47
CA ASN A 32 12.26 -18.35 -11.70
C ASN A 32 11.33 -19.05 -12.71
N GLY A 33 10.77 -18.30 -13.66
CA GLY A 33 9.90 -18.85 -14.69
C GLY A 33 8.47 -19.13 -14.24
N SER A 34 8.06 -18.60 -13.08
CA SER A 34 6.69 -18.76 -12.57
C SER A 34 5.65 -17.97 -13.37
N GLY A 35 6.06 -16.91 -14.06
CA GLY A 35 5.17 -16.00 -14.79
C GLY A 35 4.48 -14.95 -13.89
N TRP A 36 4.71 -14.97 -12.60
CA TRP A 36 4.02 -14.08 -11.66
C TRP A 36 4.27 -12.60 -11.93
N PHE A 37 5.47 -12.23 -12.36
CA PHE A 37 5.77 -10.83 -12.68
C PHE A 37 5.02 -10.36 -13.93
N ALA A 38 4.92 -11.22 -14.94
CA ALA A 38 4.12 -10.93 -16.14
C ALA A 38 2.63 -10.79 -15.81
N ASP A 39 2.11 -11.66 -14.93
CA ASP A 39 0.72 -11.61 -14.48
C ASP A 39 0.45 -10.36 -13.64
N LEU A 40 1.38 -9.99 -12.73
CA LEU A 40 1.27 -8.77 -11.95
C LEU A 40 1.25 -7.54 -12.86
N ARG A 41 2.20 -7.43 -13.82
CA ARG A 41 2.22 -6.33 -14.78
C ARG A 41 0.91 -6.25 -15.58
N ARG A 42 0.41 -7.38 -16.02
CA ARG A 42 -0.85 -7.47 -16.76
C ARG A 42 -2.03 -6.98 -15.90
N SER A 43 -2.13 -7.40 -14.66
CA SER A 43 -3.21 -6.97 -13.76
C SER A 43 -3.24 -5.46 -13.50
N LEU A 44 -2.09 -4.79 -13.63
CA LEU A 44 -1.98 -3.34 -13.45
C LEU A 44 -2.25 -2.55 -14.74
N LEU A 45 -1.98 -3.12 -15.92
CA LEU A 45 -2.04 -2.40 -17.19
C LEU A 45 -3.16 -2.85 -18.12
N GLU A 46 -3.65 -4.08 -17.97
CA GLU A 46 -4.57 -4.70 -18.92
C GLU A 46 -5.85 -5.15 -18.21
N ALA A 47 -7.00 -4.71 -18.71
CA ALA A 47 -8.28 -5.23 -18.27
C ALA A 47 -8.50 -6.64 -18.84
N SER A 48 -9.00 -7.57 -18.00
CA SER A 48 -9.38 -8.92 -18.38
C SER A 48 -10.81 -9.18 -17.91
N TYR A 49 -11.01 -10.07 -16.93
CA TYR A 49 -12.32 -10.28 -16.30
C TYR A 49 -12.67 -9.12 -15.34
N GLU A 50 -11.64 -8.46 -14.80
CA GLU A 50 -11.78 -7.29 -13.95
C GLU A 50 -11.09 -6.09 -14.60
N PRO A 51 -11.46 -4.87 -14.20
CA PRO A 51 -10.73 -3.68 -14.60
C PRO A 51 -9.28 -3.74 -14.13
N ALA A 52 -8.34 -3.30 -14.98
CA ALA A 52 -6.94 -3.18 -14.57
C ALA A 52 -6.78 -2.19 -13.39
N ASP A 53 -5.76 -2.40 -12.59
CA ASP A 53 -5.43 -1.59 -11.40
C ASP A 53 -6.66 -1.30 -10.52
N VAL A 54 -7.27 -2.37 -10.01
CA VAL A 54 -8.50 -2.32 -9.19
C VAL A 54 -8.34 -1.38 -8.00
N TYR A 55 -7.14 -1.30 -7.44
CA TYR A 55 -6.82 -0.54 -6.22
C TYR A 55 -6.16 0.83 -6.47
N TYR A 56 -6.07 1.28 -7.73
CA TYR A 56 -5.45 2.56 -8.10
C TYR A 56 -3.97 2.70 -7.70
N VAL A 57 -3.24 1.61 -7.70
CA VAL A 57 -1.83 1.53 -7.27
C VAL A 57 -0.93 2.44 -8.11
N LEU A 58 -1.20 2.52 -9.42
CA LEU A 58 -0.43 3.39 -10.31
C LEU A 58 -0.65 4.88 -9.99
N GLY A 59 -1.85 5.24 -9.56
CA GLY A 59 -2.17 6.60 -9.13
C GLY A 59 -1.45 7.01 -7.86
N ASP A 60 -1.25 6.07 -6.95
CA ASP A 60 -0.60 6.30 -5.67
C ASP A 60 0.94 6.26 -5.74
N PHE A 61 1.51 5.76 -6.84
CA PHE A 61 2.95 5.52 -6.96
C PHE A 61 3.81 6.75 -6.69
N ALA A 62 3.43 7.92 -7.20
CA ALA A 62 4.19 9.16 -7.00
C ALA A 62 4.25 9.55 -5.52
N ALA A 63 3.11 9.53 -4.82
CA ALA A 63 3.02 9.85 -3.40
C ALA A 63 3.75 8.80 -2.54
N TYR A 64 3.66 7.53 -2.91
CA TYR A 64 4.41 6.45 -2.27
C TYR A 64 5.92 6.67 -2.36
N ARG A 65 6.43 6.97 -3.56
CA ARG A 65 7.86 7.23 -3.79
C ARG A 65 8.35 8.43 -2.98
N GLU A 66 7.62 9.54 -3.02
CA GLU A 66 7.95 10.74 -2.25
C GLU A 66 8.01 10.44 -0.75
N THR A 67 7.01 9.74 -0.23
CA THR A 67 6.96 9.33 1.19
C THR A 67 8.13 8.41 1.55
N LYS A 68 8.44 7.43 0.70
CA LYS A 68 9.57 6.51 0.89
C LYS A 68 10.90 7.26 0.93
N ASP A 69 11.11 8.21 0.02
CA ASP A 69 12.33 9.01 -0.05
C ASP A 69 12.46 9.91 1.19
N ALA A 70 11.37 10.53 1.64
CA ALA A 70 11.32 11.30 2.87
C ALA A 70 11.59 10.43 4.12
N MET A 71 11.08 9.19 4.13
CA MET A 71 11.39 8.22 5.19
C MET A 71 12.88 7.86 5.21
N ALA A 72 13.46 7.57 4.05
CA ALA A 72 14.88 7.22 3.93
C ALA A 72 15.77 8.38 4.40
N ALA A 73 15.45 9.61 4.00
CA ALA A 73 16.15 10.81 4.48
C ALA A 73 15.99 11.00 6.00
N GLY A 74 14.79 10.78 6.52
CA GLY A 74 14.51 10.88 7.96
C GLY A 74 15.20 9.82 8.80
N TYR A 75 15.48 8.65 8.23
CA TYR A 75 16.22 7.57 8.90
C TYR A 75 17.67 7.94 9.20
N ALA A 76 18.27 8.84 8.42
CA ALA A 76 19.63 9.33 8.65
C ALA A 76 19.76 10.10 9.97
N ASP A 77 18.70 10.78 10.46
CA ASP A 77 18.64 11.32 11.80
C ASP A 77 18.19 10.24 12.79
N THR A 78 19.14 9.47 13.27
CA THR A 78 18.90 8.34 14.18
C THR A 78 18.15 8.76 15.44
N ARG A 79 18.43 9.93 15.99
CA ARG A 79 17.77 10.41 17.22
C ARG A 79 16.30 10.75 16.99
N ALA A 80 16.00 11.47 15.92
CA ALA A 80 14.63 11.78 15.54
C ALA A 80 13.86 10.50 15.17
N TRP A 81 14.50 9.56 14.47
CA TRP A 81 13.91 8.28 14.14
C TRP A 81 13.55 7.44 15.38
N GLN A 82 14.49 7.30 16.31
CA GLN A 82 14.26 6.60 17.58
C GLN A 82 13.13 7.22 18.39
N ARG A 83 13.02 8.55 18.40
CA ARG A 83 11.92 9.25 19.06
C ARG A 83 10.56 8.93 18.43
N LYS A 84 10.49 8.86 17.09
CA LYS A 84 9.28 8.44 16.38
C LYS A 84 8.92 6.99 16.70
N ALA A 85 9.91 6.08 16.69
CA ALA A 85 9.71 4.68 17.05
C ALA A 85 9.18 4.55 18.49
N TRP A 86 9.76 5.27 19.43
CA TRP A 86 9.28 5.30 20.82
C TRP A 86 7.83 5.76 20.93
N VAL A 87 7.46 6.84 20.23
CA VAL A 87 6.07 7.32 20.21
C VAL A 87 5.12 6.27 19.64
N ASN A 88 5.52 5.55 18.57
CA ASN A 88 4.72 4.49 18.00
C ASN A 88 4.53 3.33 18.99
N ILE A 89 5.60 2.90 19.67
CA ILE A 89 5.53 1.83 20.68
C ILE A 89 4.59 2.23 21.83
N THR A 90 4.75 3.43 22.37
CA THR A 90 3.93 3.89 23.50
C THR A 90 2.45 4.07 23.14
N ARG A 91 2.14 4.26 21.87
CA ARG A 91 0.76 4.42 21.36
C ARG A 91 0.20 3.17 20.68
N SER A 92 0.96 2.07 20.65
CA SER A 92 0.56 0.85 19.93
C SER A 92 -0.69 0.21 20.50
N GLY A 93 -1.01 0.38 21.79
CA GLY A 93 -2.25 -0.08 22.39
C GLY A 93 -3.52 0.43 21.68
N ARG A 94 -3.42 1.54 20.93
CA ARG A 94 -4.52 2.01 20.08
C ARG A 94 -4.88 1.00 18.97
N PHE A 95 -3.97 0.12 18.59
CA PHE A 95 -4.16 -0.89 17.54
C PHE A 95 -4.42 -2.29 18.11
N SER A 96 -4.78 -2.39 19.42
CA SER A 96 -5.14 -3.67 20.02
C SER A 96 -6.43 -4.21 19.41
N SER A 97 -6.52 -5.54 19.29
CA SER A 97 -7.74 -6.23 18.86
C SER A 97 -8.89 -5.98 19.83
N ASP A 98 -8.63 -5.99 21.14
CA ASP A 98 -9.65 -5.76 22.16
C ASP A 98 -10.35 -4.42 21.99
N ARG A 99 -9.57 -3.35 21.74
CA ARG A 99 -10.15 -2.04 21.45
C ARG A 99 -10.96 -2.06 20.17
N THR A 100 -10.44 -2.68 19.13
CA THR A 100 -11.13 -2.76 17.83
C THR A 100 -12.45 -3.49 17.97
N ILE A 101 -12.49 -4.63 18.63
CA ILE A 101 -13.72 -5.38 18.87
C ILE A 101 -14.70 -4.59 19.74
N SER A 102 -14.21 -3.91 20.78
CA SER A 102 -15.05 -3.05 21.60
C SER A 102 -15.67 -1.89 20.83
N ASP A 103 -14.90 -1.28 19.94
CA ASP A 103 -15.39 -0.21 19.06
C ASP A 103 -16.44 -0.77 18.08
N TYR A 104 -16.24 -1.95 17.48
CA TYR A 104 -17.24 -2.62 16.64
C TYR A 104 -18.51 -2.96 17.40
N ALA A 105 -18.39 -3.53 18.60
CA ALA A 105 -19.55 -3.86 19.45
C ALA A 105 -20.40 -2.61 19.70
N ARG A 106 -19.76 -1.51 20.11
CA ARG A 106 -20.44 -0.28 20.46
C ARG A 106 -20.99 0.47 19.24
N GLU A 107 -20.16 0.63 18.17
CA GLU A 107 -20.47 1.56 17.08
C GLU A 107 -21.20 0.91 15.91
N VAL A 108 -20.92 -0.36 15.63
CA VAL A 108 -21.48 -1.10 14.48
C VAL A 108 -22.60 -2.01 14.92
N TRP A 109 -22.33 -2.92 15.87
CA TRP A 109 -23.30 -3.93 16.29
C TRP A 109 -24.32 -3.43 17.31
N LYS A 110 -24.00 -2.35 18.05
CA LYS A 110 -24.86 -1.76 19.09
C LYS A 110 -25.21 -2.77 20.21
N ILE A 111 -24.23 -3.56 20.61
CA ILE A 111 -24.35 -4.55 21.71
C ILE A 111 -23.41 -4.19 22.85
N ASP A 112 -23.82 -4.52 24.07
CA ASP A 112 -23.00 -4.40 25.26
C ASP A 112 -22.27 -5.72 25.56
N PRO A 113 -21.04 -5.67 26.10
CA PRO A 113 -20.32 -6.87 26.51
C PRO A 113 -21.06 -7.60 27.66
N GLU A 114 -21.18 -8.89 27.53
CA GLU A 114 -21.65 -9.74 28.65
C GLU A 114 -20.53 -9.91 29.70
N PRO A 115 -20.79 -9.65 30.99
CA PRO A 115 -19.80 -9.91 32.04
C PRO A 115 -19.53 -11.39 32.13
N ILE A 116 -18.30 -11.81 32.01
CA ILE A 116 -17.88 -13.18 32.27
C ILE A 116 -17.79 -13.36 33.81
N ALA A 117 -18.62 -14.22 34.37
CA ALA A 117 -18.62 -14.54 35.80
C ALA A 117 -17.42 -15.42 36.19
#